data_674196e0cdd8f4dad91f0f4822d49331
#
_entry.id   674196e0cdd8f4dad91f0f4822d49331
#
_cell.length_a   1.000
_cell.length_b   1.000
_cell.length_c   1.000
_cell.angle_alpha   90.00
_cell.angle_beta   90.00
_cell.angle_gamma   90.00
#
_symmetry.space_group_name_H-M   'P 1'
#
loop_
_entity.id
_entity.type
_entity.pdbx_description
1 polymer ?
#
loop_
_entity_poly.entity_id
_entity_poly.type
_entity_poly.pdbx_seq_one_letter_code
_entity_poly.pdbx_strand_id
1 'polypeptide(L)'
;VGRALLKGNQQXXXXALTDFTNLCGLVKFYSTAHNCGVKPIIGADFTLQSEEFGDELTKLTLLAKNNVGYKNLTLLISKAYLRGHVQHQPVIDKAWLVEHAEGLIVLSGGKSGEVGRALLKGNQQQVERCIEFYQTHFADHFYLELIRTGRADEESYLHFALDVAEQYDLPVVATNEVVFITEESFEAHEIRVAIHDGYTLEDPRRPKNYSPKQYLRSEAEMCELFADIPEALANSVEIAKRCNVTVRLGEYFLPNFPTGGMAIEDFLVMKSREGLEERLEFLFPDPEVRAKRRPEYDERLQVELDVINQMGFPGYFLIVMEFIQWSKDNDIPVGPGRGSGAGSLVAYALKITDLDPLEYDLLFERFLNPERVSMPDFDVDFCMDKR
;
A
#
# COMPACT_ATOMS: atom_id res chain seq x y z
N VAL A 1 -11.40 11.70 1.64
CA VAL A 1 -12.22 11.45 0.45
C VAL A 1 -13.34 10.44 0.77
N GLY A 2 -13.05 9.24 1.29
CA GLY A 2 -14.07 8.23 1.61
C GLY A 2 -15.20 8.76 2.48
N ARG A 3 -14.91 9.56 3.53
CA ARG A 3 -15.94 10.17 4.39
C ARG A 3 -16.77 11.21 3.65
N ALA A 4 -16.19 11.95 2.70
CA ALA A 4 -16.93 12.92 1.89
C ALA A 4 -17.90 12.20 0.96
N LEU A 5 -17.48 11.10 0.35
CA LEU A 5 -18.35 10.28 -0.51
C LEU A 5 -19.52 9.70 0.29
N LEU A 6 -19.26 9.19 1.49
CA LEU A 6 -20.32 8.65 2.38
C LEU A 6 -21.34 9.70 2.80
N LYS A 7 -20.95 10.99 2.82
CA LYS A 7 -21.87 12.10 3.13
C LYS A 7 -22.67 12.58 1.91
N GLY A 8 -22.61 11.84 0.80
CA GLY A 8 -23.39 12.15 -0.40
C GLY A 8 -22.80 13.25 -1.28
N ASN A 9 -21.54 13.58 -1.12
CA ASN A 9 -20.85 14.55 -1.98
C ASN A 9 -20.44 13.85 -3.28
N GLN A 10 -21.38 13.65 -4.21
CA GLN A 10 -21.23 12.85 -5.44
C GLN A 10 -20.78 13.69 -6.66
N GLN A 11 -20.28 14.88 -6.45
CA GLN A 11 -19.87 15.79 -7.55
C GLN A 11 -18.48 15.50 -8.14
N UNK A 12 -17.84 14.70 -7.63
CA UNK A 12 -16.57 14.36 -8.11
C UNK A 12 -16.69 13.14 -8.94
N UNK A 13 -16.43 13.40 -9.93
CA UNK A 13 -16.50 12.31 -10.83
C UNK A 13 -15.38 11.43 -10.78
N UNK A 14 -14.41 11.96 -10.60
CA UNK A 14 -13.26 11.22 -10.50
C UNK A 14 -12.52 11.76 -9.34
N UNK A 15 -12.18 11.04 -8.81
CA UNK A 15 -11.29 11.35 -7.75
C UNK A 15 -10.24 10.37 -7.84
N ALA A 16 -9.11 10.90 -8.01
CA ALA A 16 -7.92 10.08 -7.91
C ALA A 16 -7.39 10.08 -6.47
N LEU A 17 -6.97 8.91 -5.97
CA LEU A 17 -6.23 8.83 -4.71
C LEU A 17 -4.74 8.80 -5.07
N THR A 18 -3.99 9.82 -4.67
CA THR A 18 -2.56 9.96 -4.98
C THR A 18 -1.78 10.31 -3.70
N ASP A 19 -1.92 9.47 -2.67
CA ASP A 19 -1.15 9.63 -1.43
C ASP A 19 0.35 9.56 -1.73
N PHE A 20 1.13 10.28 -0.94
CA PHE A 20 2.57 10.44 -1.17
C PHE A 20 3.31 9.12 -0.91
N THR A 21 3.74 8.49 -1.98
CA THR A 21 4.50 7.22 -2.01
C THR A 21 3.88 6.12 -1.14
N ASN A 22 2.54 6.00 -1.14
CA ASN A 22 1.86 4.90 -0.45
C ASN A 22 0.46 4.64 -1.01
N LEU A 23 -0.11 3.49 -0.63
CA LEU A 23 -1.48 3.09 -0.99
C LEU A 23 -2.29 2.70 0.27
N CYS A 24 -1.96 3.30 1.43
CA CYS A 24 -2.58 2.95 2.71
C CYS A 24 -4.10 3.20 2.72
N GLY A 25 -4.55 4.23 2.00
CA GLY A 25 -5.97 4.59 1.89
C GLY A 25 -6.74 3.83 0.82
N LEU A 26 -6.06 3.03 -0.02
CA LEU A 26 -6.61 2.51 -1.27
C LEU A 26 -7.86 1.65 -1.07
N VAL A 27 -7.82 0.65 -0.20
CA VAL A 27 -8.93 -0.32 -0.07
C VAL A 27 -10.21 0.39 0.40
N LYS A 28 -10.08 1.27 1.40
CA LYS A 28 -11.22 2.07 1.89
C LYS A 28 -11.76 3.01 0.81
N PHE A 29 -10.86 3.67 0.09
CA PHE A 29 -11.24 4.58 -0.99
C PHE A 29 -11.97 3.83 -2.10
N TYR A 30 -11.39 2.71 -2.59
CA TYR A 30 -11.91 1.89 -3.68
C TYR A 30 -13.32 1.38 -3.36
N SER A 31 -13.49 0.75 -2.19
CA SER A 31 -14.78 0.19 -1.77
C SER A 31 -15.83 1.29 -1.61
N THR A 32 -15.46 2.42 -0.97
CA THR A 32 -16.39 3.53 -0.74
C THR A 32 -16.81 4.19 -2.05
N ALA A 33 -15.86 4.38 -2.98
CA ALA A 33 -16.15 4.99 -4.28
C ALA A 33 -17.15 4.14 -5.06
N HIS A 34 -16.93 2.82 -5.13
CA HIS A 34 -17.86 1.91 -5.81
C HIS A 34 -19.25 1.93 -5.16
N ASN A 35 -19.32 1.90 -3.83
CA ASN A 35 -20.59 1.96 -3.10
C ASN A 35 -21.35 3.28 -3.35
N CYS A 36 -20.63 4.35 -3.68
CA CYS A 36 -21.22 5.66 -3.98
C CYS A 36 -21.42 5.90 -5.49
N GLY A 37 -21.13 4.91 -6.33
CA GLY A 37 -21.25 5.04 -7.79
C GLY A 37 -20.20 5.96 -8.42
N VAL A 38 -19.06 6.15 -7.74
CA VAL A 38 -17.95 7.01 -8.21
C VAL A 38 -16.80 6.12 -8.67
N LYS A 39 -16.21 6.42 -9.81
CA LYS A 39 -15.08 5.65 -10.33
C LYS A 39 -13.80 6.00 -9.57
N PRO A 40 -13.15 5.04 -8.89
CA PRO A 40 -11.87 5.28 -8.23
C PRO A 40 -10.73 5.24 -9.24
N ILE A 41 -9.85 6.24 -9.19
CA ILE A 41 -8.59 6.25 -9.95
C ILE A 41 -7.47 6.03 -8.93
N ILE A 42 -6.59 5.07 -9.22
CA ILE A 42 -5.52 4.66 -8.31
C ILE A 42 -4.21 5.26 -8.77
N GLY A 43 -3.53 5.95 -7.89
CA GLY A 43 -2.24 6.56 -8.15
C GLY A 43 -1.44 6.80 -6.89
N ALA A 44 -0.30 7.45 -7.05
CA ALA A 44 0.53 7.93 -5.95
C ALA A 44 1.38 9.10 -6.43
N ASP A 45 1.63 10.04 -5.54
CA ASP A 45 2.60 11.09 -5.75
C ASP A 45 3.98 10.59 -5.33
N PHE A 46 5.00 10.93 -6.10
CA PHE A 46 6.37 10.48 -5.87
C PHE A 46 7.33 11.66 -5.82
N THR A 47 8.39 11.48 -5.04
CA THR A 47 9.61 12.27 -5.16
C THR A 47 10.53 11.55 -6.15
N LEU A 48 11.03 12.30 -7.13
CA LEU A 48 11.91 11.80 -8.18
C LEU A 48 13.30 12.44 -8.02
N GLN A 49 14.32 11.60 -8.08
CA GLN A 49 15.72 12.04 -8.19
C GLN A 49 16.21 11.78 -9.61
N SER A 50 16.88 12.75 -10.20
CA SER A 50 17.43 12.60 -11.54
C SER A 50 18.77 13.33 -11.68
N GLU A 51 19.61 12.84 -12.57
CA GLU A 51 20.93 13.42 -12.81
C GLU A 51 20.85 14.89 -13.25
N GLU A 52 19.79 15.22 -14.00
CA GLU A 52 19.55 16.58 -14.50
C GLU A 52 19.36 17.62 -13.38
N PHE A 53 18.90 17.17 -12.21
CA PHE A 53 18.61 18.05 -11.08
C PHE A 53 19.59 17.87 -9.90
N GLY A 54 20.53 16.91 -10.01
CA GLY A 54 21.54 16.67 -8.96
C GLY A 54 20.88 16.29 -7.64
N ASP A 55 21.13 17.07 -6.59
CA ASP A 55 20.57 16.84 -5.26
C ASP A 55 19.15 17.41 -5.09
N GLU A 56 18.65 18.15 -6.08
CA GLU A 56 17.31 18.73 -6.01
C GLU A 56 16.26 17.68 -6.36
N LEU A 57 15.37 17.39 -5.42
CA LEU A 57 14.29 16.41 -5.59
C LEU A 57 13.08 17.08 -6.25
N THR A 58 12.47 16.41 -7.20
CA THR A 58 11.31 16.90 -7.94
C THR A 58 10.10 15.99 -7.68
N LYS A 59 8.91 16.44 -8.08
CA LYS A 59 7.66 15.69 -7.89
C LYS A 59 7.13 15.17 -9.21
N LEU A 60 6.40 14.04 -9.15
CA LEU A 60 5.52 13.60 -10.23
C LEU A 60 4.36 12.79 -9.63
N THR A 61 3.27 12.69 -10.38
CA THR A 61 2.14 11.86 -10.00
C THR A 61 2.02 10.72 -11.02
N LEU A 62 1.89 9.49 -10.52
CA LEU A 62 1.65 8.30 -11.34
C LEU A 62 0.24 7.78 -11.11
N LEU A 63 -0.49 7.54 -12.21
CA LEU A 63 -1.83 6.95 -12.17
C LEU A 63 -1.78 5.58 -12.86
N ALA A 64 -2.43 4.58 -12.27
CA ALA A 64 -2.51 3.24 -12.83
C ALA A 64 -3.63 3.18 -13.87
N LYS A 65 -3.29 2.93 -15.13
CA LYS A 65 -4.23 2.80 -16.24
C LYS A 65 -4.97 1.45 -16.18
N ASN A 66 -4.28 0.41 -15.74
CA ASN A 66 -4.79 -0.97 -15.70
C ASN A 66 -4.08 -1.76 -14.58
N ASN A 67 -4.35 -3.06 -14.49
CA ASN A 67 -3.77 -3.90 -13.44
C ASN A 67 -2.25 -4.11 -13.58
N VAL A 68 -1.68 -3.99 -14.80
CA VAL A 68 -0.22 -3.97 -14.98
C VAL A 68 0.36 -2.70 -14.36
N GLY A 69 -0.23 -1.54 -14.66
CA GLY A 69 0.17 -0.27 -14.05
C GLY A 69 0.03 -0.27 -12.53
N TYR A 70 -1.05 -0.87 -12.00
CA TYR A 70 -1.24 -0.99 -10.56
C TYR A 70 -0.11 -1.81 -9.92
N LYS A 71 0.27 -2.94 -10.54
CA LYS A 71 1.40 -3.75 -10.07
C LYS A 71 2.71 -2.95 -10.13
N ASN A 72 2.97 -2.25 -11.23
CA ASN A 72 4.17 -1.44 -11.41
C ASN A 72 4.23 -0.30 -10.37
N LEU A 73 3.08 0.33 -10.09
CA LEU A 73 2.97 1.35 -9.04
C LEU A 73 3.37 0.79 -7.67
N THR A 74 2.87 -0.42 -7.31
CA THR A 74 3.22 -1.05 -6.02
C THR A 74 4.71 -1.42 -5.95
N LEU A 75 5.31 -1.84 -7.08
CA LEU A 75 6.74 -2.15 -7.14
C LEU A 75 7.60 -0.88 -6.97
N LEU A 76 7.22 0.22 -7.62
CA LEU A 76 7.91 1.51 -7.46
C LEU A 76 7.85 1.99 -6.02
N ILE A 77 6.67 1.93 -5.38
CA ILE A 77 6.52 2.30 -3.96
C ILE A 77 7.45 1.42 -3.09
N SER A 78 7.42 0.10 -3.31
CA SER A 78 8.27 -0.83 -2.56
C SER A 78 9.76 -0.54 -2.73
N LYS A 79 10.20 -0.28 -3.98
CA LYS A 79 11.60 0.08 -4.27
C LYS A 79 11.99 1.38 -3.54
N ALA A 80 11.11 2.38 -3.55
CA ALA A 80 11.37 3.67 -2.88
C ALA A 80 11.67 3.48 -1.38
N TYR A 81 10.87 2.63 -0.71
CA TYR A 81 11.08 2.37 0.72
C TYR A 81 12.25 1.43 1.02
N LEU A 82 12.53 0.47 0.14
CA LEU A 82 13.60 -0.52 0.39
C LEU A 82 14.98 -0.02 -0.01
N ARG A 83 15.07 0.85 -1.04
CA ARG A 83 16.35 1.20 -1.67
C ARG A 83 16.51 2.69 -1.99
N GLY A 84 15.43 3.47 -1.92
CA GLY A 84 15.38 4.83 -2.43
C GLY A 84 15.32 5.93 -1.38
N HIS A 85 15.86 5.74 -0.18
CA HIS A 85 15.81 6.77 0.86
C HIS A 85 16.82 7.88 0.64
N VAL A 86 16.34 9.11 0.44
CA VAL A 86 17.17 10.33 0.40
C VAL A 86 16.62 11.27 1.46
N GLN A 87 17.45 11.69 2.42
CA GLN A 87 17.04 12.59 3.51
C GLN A 87 15.78 12.08 4.26
N HIS A 88 15.72 10.76 4.50
CA HIS A 88 14.60 10.07 5.19
C HIS A 88 13.28 10.08 4.40
N GLN A 89 13.30 10.45 3.12
CA GLN A 89 12.12 10.38 2.24
C GLN A 89 12.27 9.25 1.24
N PRO A 90 11.18 8.50 0.94
CA PRO A 90 11.21 7.51 -0.14
C PRO A 90 11.24 8.22 -1.49
N VAL A 91 12.21 7.86 -2.32
CA VAL A 91 12.50 8.52 -3.61
C VAL A 91 12.62 7.44 -4.69
N ILE A 92 12.19 7.74 -5.90
CA ILE A 92 12.44 6.90 -7.08
C ILE A 92 13.39 7.62 -8.04
N ASP A 93 14.05 6.85 -8.90
CA ASP A 93 14.88 7.40 -9.97
C ASP A 93 14.27 7.12 -11.36
N LYS A 94 14.81 7.77 -12.38
CA LYS A 94 14.34 7.62 -13.77
C LYS A 94 14.52 6.19 -14.30
N ALA A 95 15.56 5.47 -13.90
CA ALA A 95 15.79 4.10 -14.36
C ALA A 95 14.66 3.17 -13.85
N TRP A 96 14.29 3.30 -12.58
CA TRP A 96 13.16 2.53 -12.03
C TRP A 96 11.84 2.93 -12.67
N LEU A 97 11.66 4.23 -12.93
CA LEU A 97 10.44 4.73 -13.57
C LEU A 97 10.28 4.12 -14.96
N VAL A 98 11.35 4.05 -15.76
CA VAL A 98 11.33 3.42 -17.10
C VAL A 98 11.10 1.90 -17.01
N GLU A 99 11.78 1.23 -16.08
CA GLU A 99 11.62 -0.22 -15.84
C GLU A 99 10.17 -0.60 -15.57
N HIS A 100 9.41 0.29 -14.93
CA HIS A 100 8.03 0.03 -14.52
C HIS A 100 7.01 0.95 -15.22
N ALA A 101 7.34 1.47 -16.42
CA ALA A 101 6.48 2.44 -17.13
C ALA A 101 5.16 1.86 -17.63
N GLU A 102 5.12 0.57 -17.96
CA GLU A 102 3.95 -0.04 -18.58
C GLU A 102 2.69 0.10 -17.72
N GLY A 103 1.60 0.58 -18.32
CA GLY A 103 0.31 0.73 -17.67
C GLY A 103 0.20 1.95 -16.76
N LEU A 104 1.19 2.86 -16.78
CA LEU A 104 1.17 4.09 -16.00
C LEU A 104 0.87 5.31 -16.88
N ILE A 105 0.19 6.29 -16.29
CA ILE A 105 0.05 7.66 -16.81
C ILE A 105 0.83 8.56 -15.86
N VAL A 106 1.61 9.48 -16.42
CA VAL A 106 2.46 10.42 -15.66
C VAL A 106 1.87 11.82 -15.73
N LEU A 107 1.64 12.45 -14.58
CA LEU A 107 1.38 13.89 -14.48
C LEU A 107 2.66 14.57 -14.01
N SER A 108 3.00 15.69 -14.59
CA SER A 108 4.33 16.30 -14.49
C SER A 108 4.71 16.87 -13.11
N GLY A 109 3.78 16.88 -12.12
CA GLY A 109 4.04 17.43 -10.80
C GLY A 109 3.95 18.96 -10.72
N GLY A 110 3.34 19.58 -11.73
CA GLY A 110 3.15 21.04 -11.76
C GLY A 110 4.46 21.80 -11.65
N LYS A 111 4.45 22.92 -10.93
CA LYS A 111 5.66 23.75 -10.73
C LYS A 111 6.79 23.03 -9.96
N SER A 112 6.45 21.95 -9.23
CA SER A 112 7.41 21.20 -8.41
C SER A 112 8.03 20.01 -9.14
N GLY A 113 7.50 19.68 -10.34
CA GLY A 113 8.08 18.64 -11.20
C GLY A 113 9.29 19.11 -11.97
N GLU A 114 9.96 18.18 -12.68
CA GLU A 114 11.17 18.49 -13.44
C GLU A 114 10.93 19.60 -14.48
N VAL A 115 9.89 19.44 -15.29
CA VAL A 115 9.56 20.43 -16.33
C VAL A 115 9.26 21.80 -15.69
N GLY A 116 8.45 21.80 -14.62
CA GLY A 116 8.09 23.03 -13.92
C GLY A 116 9.29 23.77 -13.33
N ARG A 117 10.18 23.03 -12.70
CA ARG A 117 11.40 23.64 -12.12
C ARG A 117 12.32 24.20 -13.19
N ALA A 118 12.50 23.47 -14.30
CA ALA A 118 13.33 23.94 -15.42
C ALA A 118 12.73 25.21 -16.05
N LEU A 119 11.41 25.25 -16.24
CA LEU A 119 10.71 26.41 -16.78
C LEU A 119 10.88 27.65 -15.88
N LEU A 120 10.64 27.51 -14.57
CA LEU A 120 10.74 28.62 -13.63
C LEU A 120 12.18 29.13 -13.49
N LYS A 121 13.18 28.28 -13.75
CA LYS A 121 14.60 28.68 -13.78
C LYS A 121 15.01 29.28 -15.13
N GLY A 122 14.14 29.24 -16.15
CA GLY A 122 14.46 29.70 -17.51
C GLY A 122 15.48 28.84 -18.22
N ASN A 123 15.62 27.56 -17.82
CA ASN A 123 16.63 26.65 -18.39
C ASN A 123 16.01 25.82 -19.54
N GLN A 124 15.99 26.42 -20.73
CA GLN A 124 15.38 25.82 -21.91
C GLN A 124 15.98 24.46 -22.26
N GLN A 125 17.30 24.31 -22.16
CA GLN A 125 17.97 23.05 -22.47
C GLN A 125 17.53 21.92 -21.52
N GLN A 126 17.33 22.25 -20.24
CA GLN A 126 16.82 21.28 -19.24
C GLN A 126 15.36 20.92 -19.53
N VAL A 127 14.53 21.90 -19.93
CA VAL A 127 13.15 21.67 -20.38
C VAL A 127 13.12 20.65 -21.52
N GLU A 128 13.93 20.88 -22.56
CA GLU A 128 14.02 20.02 -23.74
C GLU A 128 14.36 18.57 -23.35
N ARG A 129 15.39 18.39 -22.51
CA ARG A 129 15.82 17.05 -22.05
C ARG A 129 14.72 16.33 -21.25
N CYS A 130 14.02 17.07 -20.38
CA CYS A 130 12.91 16.49 -19.61
C CYS A 130 11.78 16.03 -20.53
N ILE A 131 11.39 16.88 -21.49
CA ILE A 131 10.31 16.55 -22.42
C ILE A 131 10.70 15.37 -23.31
N GLU A 132 11.92 15.36 -23.86
CA GLU A 132 12.43 14.25 -24.66
C GLU A 132 12.34 12.92 -23.89
N PHE A 133 12.74 12.94 -22.61
CA PHE A 133 12.65 11.76 -21.74
C PHE A 133 11.19 11.26 -21.63
N TYR A 134 10.26 12.16 -21.29
CA TYR A 134 8.86 11.74 -21.10
C TYR A 134 8.20 11.34 -22.41
N GLN A 135 8.49 12.02 -23.53
CA GLN A 135 7.95 11.63 -24.85
C GLN A 135 8.50 10.26 -25.29
N THR A 136 9.78 9.97 -25.00
CA THR A 136 10.42 8.70 -25.36
C THR A 136 9.82 7.52 -24.59
N HIS A 137 9.59 7.69 -23.29
CA HIS A 137 9.23 6.56 -22.40
C HIS A 137 7.75 6.48 -22.06
N PHE A 138 7.00 7.59 -22.24
CA PHE A 138 5.58 7.64 -21.85
C PHE A 138 4.67 8.12 -22.99
N ALA A 139 5.23 8.59 -24.11
CA ALA A 139 4.46 8.99 -25.31
C ALA A 139 3.14 9.68 -24.95
N ASP A 140 1.99 9.12 -25.35
CA ASP A 140 0.63 9.63 -25.06
C ASP A 140 0.16 9.35 -23.62
N HIS A 141 1.07 9.05 -22.69
CA HIS A 141 0.77 8.80 -21.28
C HIS A 141 1.39 9.87 -20.36
N PHE A 142 1.92 10.95 -20.91
CA PHE A 142 2.49 12.06 -20.16
C PHE A 142 1.63 13.31 -20.33
N TYR A 143 1.29 13.97 -19.21
CA TYR A 143 0.48 15.20 -19.18
C TYR A 143 1.19 16.28 -18.39
N LEU A 144 1.21 17.51 -18.91
CA LEU A 144 1.63 18.68 -18.13
C LEU A 144 0.51 19.05 -17.16
N GLU A 145 0.80 19.01 -15.88
CA GLU A 145 -0.16 19.22 -14.80
C GLU A 145 -0.26 20.71 -14.46
N LEU A 146 -1.46 21.25 -14.55
CA LEU A 146 -1.76 22.66 -14.25
C LEU A 146 -2.52 22.77 -12.93
N ILE A 147 -2.02 23.59 -12.01
CA ILE A 147 -2.52 23.73 -10.64
C ILE A 147 -2.75 25.23 -10.37
N ARG A 148 -3.92 25.57 -9.78
CA ARG A 148 -4.28 26.94 -9.40
C ARG A 148 -4.80 26.95 -7.95
N THR A 149 -3.87 26.97 -7.00
CA THR A 149 -4.21 27.01 -5.56
C THR A 149 -3.77 28.32 -4.90
N GLY A 150 -3.26 29.28 -5.69
CA GLY A 150 -2.86 30.59 -5.21
C GLY A 150 -1.49 30.63 -4.54
N ARG A 151 -0.68 29.60 -4.71
CA ARG A 151 0.71 29.58 -4.22
C ARG A 151 1.61 30.32 -5.20
N ALA A 152 2.75 30.79 -4.70
CA ALA A 152 3.75 31.51 -5.49
C ALA A 152 4.13 30.73 -6.75
N ASP A 153 4.37 31.44 -7.84
CA ASP A 153 4.87 30.94 -9.14
C ASP A 153 3.91 30.00 -9.90
N GLU A 154 2.72 29.68 -9.39
CA GLU A 154 1.77 28.81 -10.10
C GLU A 154 1.32 29.40 -11.45
N GLU A 155 0.94 30.67 -11.47
CA GLU A 155 0.50 31.33 -12.73
C GLU A 155 1.67 31.50 -13.71
N SER A 156 2.87 31.84 -13.21
CA SER A 156 4.06 31.92 -14.07
C SER A 156 4.37 30.57 -14.72
N TYR A 157 4.36 29.51 -13.90
CA TYR A 157 4.54 28.14 -14.40
C TYR A 157 3.48 27.79 -15.43
N LEU A 158 2.21 28.10 -15.13
CA LEU A 158 1.07 27.75 -15.99
C LEU A 158 1.24 28.35 -17.40
N HIS A 159 1.62 29.64 -17.49
CA HIS A 159 1.84 30.29 -18.77
C HIS A 159 2.98 29.63 -19.56
N PHE A 160 4.13 29.37 -18.90
CA PHE A 160 5.25 28.69 -19.53
C PHE A 160 4.89 27.26 -19.95
N ALA A 161 4.09 26.56 -19.14
CA ALA A 161 3.68 25.18 -19.43
C ALA A 161 2.75 25.13 -20.66
N LEU A 162 1.89 26.14 -20.84
CA LEU A 162 1.03 26.23 -22.03
C LEU A 162 1.86 26.50 -23.30
N ASP A 163 2.85 27.39 -23.24
CA ASP A 163 3.77 27.65 -24.36
C ASP A 163 4.49 26.35 -24.78
N VAL A 164 4.97 25.58 -23.80
CA VAL A 164 5.65 24.30 -24.01
C VAL A 164 4.68 23.23 -24.53
N ALA A 165 3.45 23.20 -23.99
CA ALA A 165 2.41 22.28 -24.45
C ALA A 165 2.14 22.48 -25.96
N GLU A 166 2.00 23.75 -26.38
CA GLU A 166 1.82 24.09 -27.80
C GLU A 166 3.05 23.73 -28.62
N GLN A 167 4.25 24.07 -28.15
CA GLN A 167 5.50 23.85 -28.89
C GLN A 167 5.78 22.36 -29.14
N TYR A 168 5.49 21.47 -28.15
CA TYR A 168 5.86 20.05 -28.21
C TYR A 168 4.65 19.13 -28.39
N ASP A 169 3.48 19.68 -28.64
CA ASP A 169 2.20 18.93 -28.80
C ASP A 169 1.93 18.03 -27.60
N LEU A 170 2.01 18.58 -26.38
CA LEU A 170 1.80 17.85 -25.13
C LEU A 170 0.41 18.14 -24.56
N PRO A 171 -0.31 17.12 -24.07
CA PRO A 171 -1.59 17.37 -23.40
C PRO A 171 -1.39 17.98 -22.03
N VAL A 172 -2.30 18.87 -21.64
CA VAL A 172 -2.35 19.48 -20.30
C VAL A 172 -3.50 18.89 -19.50
N VAL A 173 -3.40 18.88 -18.17
CA VAL A 173 -4.49 18.43 -17.29
C VAL A 173 -4.60 19.32 -16.05
N ALA A 174 -5.83 19.69 -15.70
CA ALA A 174 -6.13 20.49 -14.51
C ALA A 174 -6.25 19.57 -13.28
N THR A 175 -5.52 19.92 -12.21
CA THR A 175 -5.64 19.27 -10.90
C THR A 175 -5.69 20.32 -9.80
N ASN A 176 -5.93 19.89 -8.53
CA ASN A 176 -5.99 20.82 -7.40
C ASN A 176 -5.06 20.42 -6.24
N GLU A 177 -4.19 19.44 -6.42
CA GLU A 177 -3.25 18.97 -5.36
C GLU A 177 -3.95 18.92 -3.98
N VAL A 178 -5.03 18.15 -3.89
CA VAL A 178 -5.95 18.13 -2.74
C VAL A 178 -5.29 17.52 -1.52
N VAL A 179 -5.23 18.24 -0.39
CA VAL A 179 -4.66 17.74 0.87
C VAL A 179 -5.68 17.72 2.02
N PHE A 180 -6.86 18.32 1.84
CA PHE A 180 -7.98 18.27 2.80
C PHE A 180 -9.32 18.38 2.06
N ILE A 181 -10.41 18.09 2.78
CA ILE A 181 -11.73 17.94 2.13
C ILE A 181 -12.42 19.30 1.90
N THR A 182 -12.36 20.21 2.88
CA THR A 182 -13.03 21.51 2.79
C THR A 182 -12.05 22.63 3.14
N GLU A 183 -12.31 23.84 2.66
CA GLU A 183 -11.44 25.00 2.91
C GLU A 183 -11.26 25.26 4.41
N GLU A 184 -12.31 25.05 5.21
CA GLU A 184 -12.27 25.23 6.68
C GLU A 184 -11.29 24.27 7.37
N SER A 185 -10.92 23.18 6.72
CA SER A 185 -9.97 22.19 7.26
C SER A 185 -8.51 22.66 7.19
N PHE A 186 -8.24 23.78 6.56
CA PHE A 186 -6.88 24.30 6.33
C PHE A 186 -6.09 24.48 7.64
N GLU A 187 -6.71 25.11 8.66
CA GLU A 187 -6.03 25.33 9.95
C GLU A 187 -5.64 24.00 10.62
N ALA A 188 -6.55 23.02 10.61
CA ALA A 188 -6.28 21.70 11.17
C ALA A 188 -5.13 21.00 10.41
N HIS A 189 -5.06 21.17 9.09
CA HIS A 189 -3.97 20.65 8.27
C HIS A 189 -2.64 21.32 8.65
N GLU A 190 -2.61 22.64 8.80
CA GLU A 190 -1.41 23.40 9.20
C GLU A 190 -0.91 22.96 10.57
N ILE A 191 -1.81 22.70 11.53
CA ILE A 191 -1.45 22.17 12.85
C ILE A 191 -0.76 20.80 12.69
N ARG A 192 -1.34 19.91 11.88
CA ARG A 192 -0.76 18.58 11.64
C ARG A 192 0.63 18.66 11.02
N VAL A 193 0.82 19.57 10.04
CA VAL A 193 2.12 19.80 9.39
C VAL A 193 3.13 20.35 10.41
N ALA A 194 2.71 21.32 11.24
CA ALA A 194 3.59 21.91 12.26
C ALA A 194 4.07 20.84 13.26
N ILE A 195 3.17 19.95 13.71
CA ILE A 195 3.51 18.84 14.62
C ILE A 195 4.54 17.91 13.94
N HIS A 196 4.29 17.54 12.68
CA HIS A 196 5.17 16.65 11.92
C HIS A 196 6.57 17.25 11.76
N ASP A 197 6.64 18.53 11.44
CA ASP A 197 7.91 19.23 11.15
C ASP A 197 8.61 19.76 12.42
N GLY A 198 8.01 19.60 13.58
CA GLY A 198 8.58 20.02 14.87
C GLY A 198 8.52 21.52 15.12
N TYR A 199 7.51 22.21 14.56
CA TYR A 199 7.28 23.65 14.76
C TYR A 199 6.00 23.92 15.55
N THR A 200 5.90 25.12 16.14
CA THR A 200 4.60 25.66 16.57
C THR A 200 3.96 26.43 15.40
N LEU A 201 2.68 26.65 15.44
CA LEU A 201 1.98 27.41 14.38
C LEU A 201 2.52 28.84 14.22
N GLU A 202 2.94 29.45 15.34
CA GLU A 202 3.39 30.83 15.39
C GLU A 202 4.89 31.00 15.08
N ASP A 203 5.64 29.90 14.92
CA ASP A 203 7.07 29.98 14.65
C ASP A 203 7.32 30.65 13.29
N PRO A 204 8.01 31.80 13.24
CA PRO A 204 8.23 32.49 11.97
C PRO A 204 9.14 31.74 11.00
N ARG A 205 9.87 30.72 11.47
CA ARG A 205 10.74 29.88 10.63
C ARG A 205 9.97 28.74 9.96
N ARG A 206 8.71 28.51 10.36
CA ARG A 206 7.90 27.41 9.82
C ARG A 206 7.64 27.63 8.32
N PRO A 207 7.95 26.66 7.46
CA PRO A 207 7.59 26.77 6.04
C PRO A 207 6.09 26.82 5.84
N LYS A 208 5.63 27.71 4.97
CA LYS A 208 4.19 27.86 4.61
C LYS A 208 4.01 27.35 3.19
N ASN A 209 3.97 26.04 3.04
CA ASN A 209 3.97 25.37 1.72
C ASN A 209 2.57 25.14 1.17
N TYR A 210 1.53 25.34 1.99
CA TYR A 210 0.15 25.01 1.65
C TYR A 210 -0.73 26.26 1.55
N SER A 211 -1.84 26.11 0.86
CA SER A 211 -2.82 27.15 0.62
C SER A 211 -4.21 26.65 1.06
N PRO A 212 -5.09 27.50 1.58
CA PRO A 212 -6.47 27.10 1.89
C PRO A 212 -7.24 26.64 0.64
N LYS A 213 -6.72 26.86 -0.55
CA LYS A 213 -7.38 26.47 -1.81
C LYS A 213 -7.08 25.02 -2.25
N GLN A 214 -6.31 24.25 -1.47
CA GLN A 214 -5.98 22.84 -1.75
C GLN A 214 -7.04 21.88 -1.17
N TYR A 215 -8.31 22.27 -1.21
CA TYR A 215 -9.44 21.42 -0.81
C TYR A 215 -10.03 20.68 -2.00
N LEU A 216 -10.88 19.69 -1.71
CA LEU A 216 -11.58 18.92 -2.74
C LEU A 216 -12.68 19.78 -3.37
N ARG A 217 -12.34 20.47 -4.46
CA ARG A 217 -13.26 21.33 -5.19
C ARG A 217 -14.33 20.51 -5.90
N SER A 218 -15.49 21.12 -6.06
CA SER A 218 -16.56 20.59 -6.92
C SER A 218 -16.19 20.74 -8.40
N GLU A 219 -16.88 19.98 -9.25
CA GLU A 219 -16.75 20.10 -10.70
C GLU A 219 -16.99 21.54 -11.17
N ALA A 220 -18.04 22.19 -10.66
CA ALA A 220 -18.39 23.58 -11.03
C ALA A 220 -17.24 24.54 -10.70
N GLU A 221 -16.64 24.42 -9.51
CA GLU A 221 -15.49 25.25 -9.11
C GLU A 221 -14.28 25.02 -10.01
N MET A 222 -14.01 23.77 -10.38
CA MET A 222 -12.88 23.47 -11.29
C MET A 222 -13.15 24.00 -12.70
N CYS A 223 -14.40 23.90 -13.19
CA CYS A 223 -14.78 24.44 -14.50
C CYS A 223 -14.66 25.97 -14.53
N GLU A 224 -15.04 26.64 -13.45
CA GLU A 224 -14.86 28.10 -13.34
C GLU A 224 -13.37 28.48 -13.28
N LEU A 225 -12.59 27.74 -12.48
CA LEU A 225 -11.16 28.02 -12.23
C LEU A 225 -10.30 27.85 -13.51
N PHE A 226 -10.67 26.91 -14.39
CA PHE A 226 -9.95 26.63 -15.62
C PHE A 226 -10.79 26.92 -16.88
N ALA A 227 -11.74 27.87 -16.79
CA ALA A 227 -12.62 28.24 -17.90
C ALA A 227 -11.83 28.73 -19.14
N ASP A 228 -10.63 29.26 -18.91
CA ASP A 228 -9.73 29.74 -19.97
C ASP A 228 -8.91 28.61 -20.61
N ILE A 229 -8.89 27.39 -20.03
CA ILE A 229 -8.13 26.24 -20.55
C ILE A 229 -9.06 25.01 -20.56
N PRO A 230 -10.11 24.98 -21.37
CA PRO A 230 -11.07 23.87 -21.34
C PRO A 230 -10.48 22.51 -21.70
N GLU A 231 -9.38 22.46 -22.46
CA GLU A 231 -8.69 21.23 -22.82
C GLU A 231 -8.14 20.52 -21.56
N ALA A 232 -7.65 21.30 -20.58
CA ALA A 232 -7.12 20.73 -19.34
C ALA A 232 -8.23 20.04 -18.52
N LEU A 233 -9.45 20.56 -18.57
CA LEU A 233 -10.62 19.93 -17.95
C LEU A 233 -11.06 18.68 -18.71
N ALA A 234 -11.13 18.76 -20.07
CA ALA A 234 -11.49 17.63 -20.91
C ALA A 234 -10.53 16.46 -20.71
N ASN A 235 -9.23 16.74 -20.60
CA ASN A 235 -8.21 15.72 -20.42
C ASN A 235 -8.33 15.00 -19.06
N SER A 236 -8.85 15.65 -18.02
CA SER A 236 -9.12 14.97 -16.73
C SER A 236 -10.16 13.85 -16.91
N VAL A 237 -11.16 14.08 -17.76
CA VAL A 237 -12.19 13.08 -18.10
C VAL A 237 -11.59 11.96 -18.95
N GLU A 238 -10.74 12.31 -19.93
CA GLU A 238 -10.08 11.30 -20.77
C GLU A 238 -9.15 10.40 -19.94
N ILE A 239 -8.38 10.96 -19.01
CA ILE A 239 -7.58 10.18 -18.07
C ILE A 239 -8.48 9.23 -17.27
N ALA A 240 -9.61 9.74 -16.76
CA ALA A 240 -10.56 8.91 -15.99
C ALA A 240 -11.09 7.74 -16.81
N LYS A 241 -11.38 7.94 -18.10
CA LYS A 241 -11.82 6.86 -19.01
C LYS A 241 -10.72 5.81 -19.22
N ARG A 242 -9.46 6.24 -19.27
CA ARG A 242 -8.29 5.38 -19.50
C ARG A 242 -7.91 4.55 -18.27
N CYS A 243 -8.25 4.98 -17.05
CA CYS A 243 -7.86 4.33 -15.80
C CYS A 243 -8.91 3.30 -15.39
N ASN A 244 -8.58 2.01 -15.51
CA ASN A 244 -9.51 0.90 -15.28
C ASN A 244 -8.80 -0.22 -14.51
N VAL A 245 -8.62 -0.02 -13.19
CA VAL A 245 -7.99 -0.99 -12.30
C VAL A 245 -9.08 -1.74 -11.52
N THR A 246 -8.95 -3.05 -11.44
CA THR A 246 -9.79 -3.88 -10.57
C THR A 246 -8.96 -4.39 -9.40
N VAL A 247 -9.35 -4.00 -8.20
CA VAL A 247 -8.71 -4.48 -6.96
C VAL A 247 -9.50 -5.71 -6.48
N ARG A 248 -8.83 -6.86 -6.39
CA ARG A 248 -9.45 -8.09 -5.87
C ARG A 248 -9.50 -8.00 -4.35
N LEU A 249 -10.70 -8.10 -3.80
CA LEU A 249 -10.96 -8.02 -2.35
C LEU A 249 -11.67 -9.30 -1.89
N GLY A 250 -11.49 -9.65 -0.63
CA GLY A 250 -12.14 -10.83 -0.03
C GLY A 250 -11.48 -12.16 -0.37
N GLU A 251 -10.29 -12.14 -0.96
CA GLU A 251 -9.50 -13.35 -1.24
C GLU A 251 -8.23 -13.34 -0.36
N TYR A 252 -7.88 -14.51 0.14
CA TYR A 252 -6.64 -14.67 0.93
C TYR A 252 -5.51 -15.13 0.01
N PHE A 253 -4.38 -14.45 0.06
CA PHE A 253 -3.19 -14.74 -0.74
C PHE A 253 -2.05 -15.10 0.21
N LEU A 254 -1.86 -16.39 0.45
CA LEU A 254 -0.75 -16.89 1.27
C LEU A 254 0.42 -17.26 0.35
N PRO A 255 1.66 -17.05 0.78
CA PRO A 255 2.82 -17.57 0.04
C PRO A 255 2.76 -19.10 -0.05
N ASN A 256 3.29 -19.65 -1.13
CA ASN A 256 3.42 -21.10 -1.26
C ASN A 256 4.57 -21.59 -0.37
N PHE A 257 4.25 -22.47 0.57
CA PHE A 257 5.25 -23.08 1.45
C PHE A 257 5.99 -24.16 0.67
N PRO A 258 7.35 -24.21 0.74
CA PRO A 258 8.12 -25.24 0.01
C PRO A 258 8.00 -26.62 0.69
N THR A 259 7.34 -27.55 0.02
CA THR A 259 7.06 -28.89 0.54
C THR A 259 7.93 -29.99 -0.11
N GLY A 260 8.84 -29.62 -1.01
CA GLY A 260 9.65 -30.60 -1.74
C GLY A 260 8.86 -31.45 -2.74
N GLY A 261 7.69 -30.97 -3.17
CA GLY A 261 6.84 -31.67 -4.14
C GLY A 261 5.69 -32.47 -3.55
N MET A 262 5.57 -32.51 -2.22
CA MET A 262 4.42 -33.12 -1.52
C MET A 262 3.25 -32.14 -1.53
N ALA A 263 2.02 -32.65 -1.51
CA ALA A 263 0.83 -31.79 -1.32
C ALA A 263 0.95 -31.10 0.04
N ILE A 264 0.55 -29.82 0.11
CA ILE A 264 0.74 -29.00 1.31
C ILE A 264 -0.06 -29.55 2.50
N GLU A 265 -1.21 -30.13 2.22
CA GLU A 265 -2.09 -30.78 3.21
C GLU A 265 -1.39 -32.02 3.81
N ASP A 266 -0.78 -32.86 2.96
CA ASP A 266 -0.05 -34.06 3.40
C ASP A 266 1.20 -33.68 4.19
N PHE A 267 1.87 -32.60 3.78
CA PHE A 267 3.06 -32.10 4.48
C PHE A 267 2.70 -31.62 5.89
N LEU A 268 1.56 -30.90 6.03
CA LEU A 268 1.06 -30.48 7.35
C LEU A 268 0.76 -31.68 8.23
N VAL A 269 0.05 -32.70 7.69
CA VAL A 269 -0.29 -33.94 8.41
C VAL A 269 0.99 -34.62 8.90
N MET A 270 1.99 -34.79 8.01
CA MET A 270 3.25 -35.41 8.33
C MET A 270 3.97 -34.68 9.47
N LYS A 271 4.13 -33.35 9.34
CA LYS A 271 4.82 -32.53 10.36
C LYS A 271 4.09 -32.51 11.69
N SER A 272 2.76 -32.49 11.66
CA SER A 272 1.95 -32.50 12.90
C SER A 272 2.09 -33.85 13.62
N ARG A 273 2.09 -34.96 12.89
CA ARG A 273 2.28 -36.27 13.48
C ARG A 273 3.69 -36.46 14.06
N GLU A 274 4.73 -36.03 13.33
CA GLU A 274 6.11 -36.03 13.82
C GLU A 274 6.21 -35.24 15.14
N GLY A 275 5.67 -34.02 15.15
CA GLY A 275 5.71 -33.18 16.35
C GLY A 275 4.88 -33.72 17.51
N LEU A 276 3.73 -34.35 17.23
CA LEU A 276 2.93 -34.99 18.27
C LEU A 276 3.68 -36.13 18.95
N GLU A 277 4.45 -36.94 18.18
CA GLU A 277 5.29 -38.01 18.80
C GLU A 277 6.24 -37.38 19.83
N GLU A 278 6.96 -36.33 19.46
CA GLU A 278 7.91 -35.66 20.35
C GLU A 278 7.21 -35.12 21.60
N ARG A 279 6.01 -34.50 21.42
CA ARG A 279 5.23 -33.96 22.54
C ARG A 279 4.72 -35.06 23.49
N LEU A 280 4.26 -36.18 22.94
CA LEU A 280 3.78 -37.32 23.75
C LEU A 280 4.90 -37.97 24.54
N GLU A 281 6.12 -38.09 23.97
CA GLU A 281 7.29 -38.56 24.69
C GLU A 281 7.67 -37.63 25.85
N PHE A 282 7.56 -36.33 25.66
CA PHE A 282 7.81 -35.32 26.68
C PHE A 282 6.76 -35.35 27.81
N LEU A 283 5.46 -35.39 27.41
CA LEU A 283 4.35 -35.34 28.38
C LEU A 283 4.23 -36.63 29.17
N PHE A 284 4.46 -37.78 28.51
CA PHE A 284 4.26 -39.12 29.09
C PHE A 284 5.52 -39.96 28.87
N PRO A 285 6.56 -39.76 29.72
CA PRO A 285 7.80 -40.57 29.57
C PRO A 285 7.57 -42.06 29.77
N ASP A 286 6.57 -42.45 30.58
CA ASP A 286 6.20 -43.85 30.80
C ASP A 286 5.45 -44.39 29.56
N PRO A 287 5.98 -45.44 28.85
CA PRO A 287 5.35 -45.98 27.65
C PRO A 287 3.93 -46.52 27.86
N GLU A 288 3.61 -47.07 29.05
CA GLU A 288 2.26 -47.60 29.31
C GLU A 288 1.24 -46.45 29.44
N VAL A 289 1.60 -45.38 30.15
CA VAL A 289 0.78 -44.18 30.30
C VAL A 289 0.59 -43.52 28.92
N ARG A 290 1.68 -43.39 28.16
CA ARG A 290 1.65 -42.81 26.79
C ARG A 290 0.71 -43.60 25.88
N ALA A 291 0.83 -44.93 25.87
CA ALA A 291 -0.04 -45.78 25.04
C ALA A 291 -1.53 -45.62 25.41
N LYS A 292 -1.85 -45.42 26.69
CA LYS A 292 -3.22 -45.22 27.17
C LYS A 292 -3.76 -43.85 26.77
N ARG A 293 -2.91 -42.80 26.80
CA ARG A 293 -3.35 -41.42 26.51
C ARG A 293 -3.36 -41.10 25.01
N ARG A 294 -2.55 -41.79 24.21
CA ARG A 294 -2.36 -41.54 22.76
C ARG A 294 -3.69 -41.43 21.97
N PRO A 295 -4.67 -42.35 22.14
CA PRO A 295 -5.87 -42.29 21.27
C PRO A 295 -6.61 -40.94 21.35
N GLU A 296 -6.64 -40.32 22.51
CA GLU A 296 -7.28 -39.03 22.74
C GLU A 296 -6.61 -37.91 21.93
N TYR A 297 -5.26 -37.92 21.90
CA TYR A 297 -4.47 -36.95 21.15
C TYR A 297 -4.57 -37.20 19.64
N ASP A 298 -4.52 -38.47 19.20
CA ASP A 298 -4.63 -38.81 17.77
C ASP A 298 -5.98 -38.41 17.20
N GLU A 299 -7.08 -38.66 17.95
CA GLU A 299 -8.44 -38.27 17.54
C GLU A 299 -8.55 -36.73 17.41
N ARG A 300 -8.10 -35.99 18.43
CA ARG A 300 -8.15 -34.53 18.43
C ARG A 300 -7.29 -33.94 17.30
N LEU A 301 -6.06 -34.50 17.09
CA LEU A 301 -5.19 -34.05 16.01
C LEU A 301 -5.85 -34.22 14.63
N GLN A 302 -6.49 -35.40 14.41
CA GLN A 302 -7.13 -35.68 13.12
C GLN A 302 -8.30 -34.70 12.87
N VAL A 303 -9.14 -34.45 13.87
CA VAL A 303 -10.26 -33.50 13.76
C VAL A 303 -9.75 -32.11 13.37
N GLU A 304 -8.70 -31.62 14.05
CA GLU A 304 -8.13 -30.30 13.76
C GLU A 304 -7.51 -30.22 12.35
N LEU A 305 -6.75 -31.27 11.94
CA LEU A 305 -6.14 -31.34 10.60
C LEU A 305 -7.22 -31.31 9.50
N ASP A 306 -8.30 -32.04 9.69
CA ASP A 306 -9.41 -32.07 8.72
C ASP A 306 -10.01 -30.66 8.56
N VAL A 307 -10.25 -29.95 9.65
CA VAL A 307 -10.79 -28.58 9.63
C VAL A 307 -9.79 -27.61 8.97
N ILE A 308 -8.51 -27.66 9.35
CA ILE A 308 -7.46 -26.76 8.82
C ILE A 308 -7.35 -26.95 7.30
N ASN A 309 -7.34 -28.21 6.84
CA ASN A 309 -7.23 -28.52 5.41
C ASN A 309 -8.50 -28.12 4.65
N GLN A 310 -9.69 -28.42 5.20
CA GLN A 310 -10.96 -28.03 4.60
C GLN A 310 -11.07 -26.50 4.43
N MET A 311 -10.58 -25.73 5.39
CA MET A 311 -10.62 -24.27 5.35
C MET A 311 -9.50 -23.64 4.51
N GLY A 312 -8.53 -24.43 4.03
CA GLY A 312 -7.46 -23.97 3.14
C GLY A 312 -6.32 -23.23 3.83
N PHE A 313 -6.06 -23.53 5.12
CA PHE A 313 -5.04 -22.83 5.89
C PHE A 313 -3.78 -23.67 6.23
N PRO A 314 -3.48 -24.83 5.57
CA PRO A 314 -2.28 -25.58 5.92
C PRO A 314 -1.00 -24.74 5.73
N GLY A 315 -0.93 -23.92 4.66
CA GLY A 315 0.23 -23.04 4.42
C GLY A 315 0.46 -22.04 5.54
N TYR A 316 -0.61 -21.49 6.11
CA TYR A 316 -0.51 -20.52 7.21
C TYR A 316 0.17 -21.16 8.44
N PHE A 317 -0.28 -22.35 8.84
CA PHE A 317 0.32 -23.08 9.97
C PHE A 317 1.80 -23.38 9.72
N LEU A 318 2.14 -23.83 8.51
CA LEU A 318 3.53 -24.17 8.16
C LEU A 318 4.46 -22.95 8.15
N ILE A 319 3.96 -21.80 7.64
CA ILE A 319 4.73 -20.55 7.63
C ILE A 319 5.00 -20.10 9.09
N VAL A 320 3.98 -20.14 9.95
CA VAL A 320 4.12 -19.76 11.37
C VAL A 320 5.09 -20.71 12.09
N MET A 321 4.94 -22.02 11.86
CA MET A 321 5.86 -23.03 12.39
C MET A 321 7.32 -22.70 12.01
N GLU A 322 7.55 -22.41 10.71
CA GLU A 322 8.92 -22.20 10.19
C GLU A 322 9.59 -20.99 10.85
N PHE A 323 8.93 -19.83 10.92
CA PHE A 323 9.58 -18.65 11.48
C PHE A 323 9.76 -18.74 13.00
N ILE A 324 8.87 -19.44 13.70
CA ILE A 324 9.02 -19.70 15.14
C ILE A 324 10.20 -20.65 15.37
N GLN A 325 10.26 -21.75 14.61
CA GLN A 325 11.36 -22.71 14.73
C GLN A 325 12.70 -22.03 14.38
N TRP A 326 12.73 -21.24 13.29
CA TRP A 326 13.94 -20.49 12.93
C TRP A 326 14.40 -19.60 14.09
N SER A 327 13.46 -18.91 14.74
CA SER A 327 13.78 -18.03 15.86
C SER A 327 14.36 -18.81 17.04
N LYS A 328 13.74 -19.95 17.41
CA LYS A 328 14.23 -20.84 18.46
C LYS A 328 15.63 -21.35 18.15
N ASP A 329 15.88 -21.76 16.89
CA ASP A 329 17.19 -22.29 16.41
C ASP A 329 18.29 -21.21 16.40
N ASN A 330 17.91 -19.92 16.39
CA ASN A 330 18.84 -18.79 16.41
C ASN A 330 18.88 -18.09 17.77
N ASP A 331 18.50 -18.79 18.83
CA ASP A 331 18.53 -18.30 20.22
C ASP A 331 17.69 -17.03 20.44
N ILE A 332 16.61 -16.87 19.66
CA ILE A 332 15.65 -15.79 19.86
C ILE A 332 14.48 -16.35 20.70
N PRO A 333 14.33 -15.92 21.96
CA PRO A 333 13.23 -16.44 22.79
C PRO A 333 11.86 -16.13 22.17
N VAL A 334 11.01 -17.15 22.13
CA VAL A 334 9.62 -17.07 21.65
C VAL A 334 8.70 -17.44 22.83
N GLY A 335 7.62 -16.69 23.03
CA GLY A 335 6.65 -16.97 24.09
C GLY A 335 5.85 -18.25 23.80
N PRO A 336 5.18 -18.81 24.84
CA PRO A 336 4.46 -20.10 24.71
C PRO A 336 3.19 -20.02 23.85
N GLY A 337 2.88 -18.85 23.30
CA GLY A 337 1.64 -18.60 22.61
C GLY A 337 0.60 -17.97 23.52
N ARG A 338 -0.33 -17.20 22.92
CA ARG A 338 -1.42 -16.58 23.67
C ARG A 338 -2.67 -16.48 22.78
N GLY A 339 -3.79 -16.09 23.37
CA GLY A 339 -5.05 -15.97 22.64
C GLY A 339 -5.67 -17.33 22.32
N SER A 340 -6.48 -17.36 21.28
CA SER A 340 -7.25 -18.56 20.92
C SER A 340 -6.37 -19.65 20.28
N GLY A 341 -5.21 -19.29 19.69
CA GLY A 341 -4.28 -20.24 19.07
C GLY A 341 -3.77 -21.31 20.04
N ALA A 342 -3.72 -21.01 21.35
CA ALA A 342 -3.35 -21.98 22.38
C ALA A 342 -4.32 -23.17 22.48
N GLY A 343 -5.53 -23.06 21.90
CA GLY A 343 -6.51 -24.15 21.84
C GLY A 343 -6.26 -25.19 20.77
N SER A 344 -5.24 -25.01 19.92
CA SER A 344 -4.95 -25.93 18.79
C SER A 344 -3.87 -26.95 19.18
N LEU A 345 -4.21 -28.23 19.09
CA LEU A 345 -3.25 -29.33 19.25
C LEU A 345 -2.29 -29.41 18.07
N VAL A 346 -2.73 -29.04 16.86
CA VAL A 346 -1.85 -28.95 15.69
C VAL A 346 -0.78 -27.86 15.94
N ALA A 347 -1.18 -26.69 16.49
CA ALA A 347 -0.24 -25.64 16.85
C ALA A 347 0.79 -26.10 17.91
N TYR A 348 0.33 -26.87 18.90
CA TYR A 348 1.18 -27.46 19.94
C TYR A 348 2.16 -28.48 19.34
N ALA A 349 1.68 -29.37 18.49
CA ALA A 349 2.51 -30.37 17.80
C ALA A 349 3.58 -29.70 16.92
N LEU A 350 3.21 -28.63 16.20
CA LEU A 350 4.13 -27.88 15.34
C LEU A 350 5.07 -26.94 16.11
N LYS A 351 5.00 -26.94 17.45
CA LYS A 351 5.83 -26.08 18.34
C LYS A 351 5.58 -24.57 18.15
N ILE A 352 4.40 -24.23 17.58
CA ILE A 352 3.90 -22.86 17.50
C ILE A 352 3.52 -22.37 18.91
N THR A 353 2.85 -23.25 19.67
CA THR A 353 2.52 -23.00 21.09
C THR A 353 3.21 -24.04 21.97
N ASP A 354 3.37 -23.73 23.27
CA ASP A 354 4.02 -24.60 24.23
C ASP A 354 3.09 -24.94 25.40
N LEU A 355 1.77 -24.90 25.16
CA LEU A 355 0.72 -25.24 26.13
C LEU A 355 -0.10 -26.39 25.58
N ASP A 356 -0.25 -27.47 26.35
CA ASP A 356 -1.06 -28.65 25.94
C ASP A 356 -2.55 -28.31 26.04
N PRO A 357 -3.28 -28.21 24.91
CA PRO A 357 -4.68 -27.81 24.95
C PRO A 357 -5.61 -28.85 25.59
N LEU A 358 -5.21 -30.15 25.65
CA LEU A 358 -6.03 -31.19 26.27
C LEU A 358 -5.94 -31.12 27.80
N GLU A 359 -4.74 -30.86 28.33
CA GLU A 359 -4.57 -30.73 29.78
C GLU A 359 -5.42 -29.61 30.37
N TYR A 360 -5.64 -28.52 29.59
CA TYR A 360 -6.35 -27.33 30.07
C TYR A 360 -7.77 -27.20 29.50
N ASP A 361 -8.31 -28.27 28.89
CA ASP A 361 -9.65 -28.28 28.27
C ASP A 361 -9.90 -27.11 27.32
N LEU A 362 -8.89 -26.73 26.51
CA LEU A 362 -8.98 -25.62 25.57
C LEU A 362 -9.69 -26.07 24.28
N LEU A 363 -10.60 -25.24 23.81
CA LEU A 363 -11.44 -25.55 22.63
C LEU A 363 -10.82 -25.02 21.35
N PHE A 364 -10.61 -25.91 20.37
CA PHE A 364 -10.10 -25.57 19.04
C PHE A 364 -11.08 -24.65 18.29
N GLU A 365 -12.38 -24.84 18.48
CA GLU A 365 -13.43 -24.07 17.80
C GLU A 365 -13.39 -22.56 18.16
N ARG A 366 -12.72 -22.18 19.24
CA ARG A 366 -12.47 -20.78 19.55
C ARG A 366 -11.39 -20.16 18.67
N PHE A 367 -10.50 -20.99 18.14
CA PHE A 367 -9.43 -20.56 17.25
C PHE A 367 -9.85 -20.67 15.79
N LEU A 368 -10.36 -21.81 15.35
CA LEU A 368 -10.75 -22.04 13.97
C LEU A 368 -12.11 -22.78 13.93
N ASN A 369 -13.06 -22.21 13.21
CA ASN A 369 -14.42 -22.73 13.14
C ASN A 369 -14.95 -22.60 11.71
N PRO A 370 -15.31 -23.71 11.03
CA PRO A 370 -15.84 -23.66 9.65
C PRO A 370 -17.10 -22.79 9.49
N GLU A 371 -17.86 -22.59 10.57
CA GLU A 371 -19.06 -21.73 10.54
C GLU A 371 -18.72 -20.24 10.57
N ARG A 372 -17.48 -19.88 10.95
CA ARG A 372 -16.96 -18.51 10.98
C ARG A 372 -15.82 -18.39 9.98
N VAL A 373 -16.12 -17.93 8.78
CA VAL A 373 -15.13 -17.79 7.71
C VAL A 373 -14.23 -16.58 8.01
N SER A 374 -13.23 -16.81 8.87
CA SER A 374 -12.18 -15.82 9.11
C SER A 374 -10.83 -16.53 9.10
N MET A 375 -9.80 -15.80 8.64
CA MET A 375 -8.44 -16.32 8.67
C MET A 375 -8.01 -16.52 10.13
N PRO A 376 -7.36 -17.64 10.48
CA PRO A 376 -6.82 -17.82 11.82
C PRO A 376 -5.73 -16.78 12.12
N ASP A 377 -5.58 -16.42 13.40
CA ASP A 377 -4.63 -15.39 13.82
C ASP A 377 -3.86 -15.89 15.03
N PHE A 378 -2.56 -16.18 14.85
CA PHE A 378 -1.66 -16.56 15.93
C PHE A 378 -1.03 -15.32 16.56
N ASP A 379 -1.27 -15.12 17.84
CA ASP A 379 -0.58 -14.12 18.66
C ASP A 379 0.75 -14.71 19.15
N VAL A 380 1.87 -14.20 18.65
CA VAL A 380 3.21 -14.72 18.98
C VAL A 380 4.07 -13.58 19.57
N ASP A 381 4.69 -13.83 20.70
CA ASP A 381 5.56 -12.88 21.37
C ASP A 381 7.04 -13.26 21.15
N PHE A 382 7.83 -12.33 20.62
CA PHE A 382 9.27 -12.51 20.39
C PHE A 382 10.08 -11.59 21.30
N CYS A 383 11.30 -12.01 21.62
CA CYS A 383 12.25 -11.19 22.36
C CYS A 383 12.47 -9.84 21.63
N MET A 384 12.24 -8.74 22.35
CA MET A 384 12.35 -7.39 21.78
C MET A 384 13.78 -7.06 21.33
N ASP A 385 14.78 -7.57 22.05
CA ASP A 385 16.19 -7.23 21.80
C ASP A 385 16.80 -8.05 20.64
N LYS A 386 16.22 -9.22 20.33
CA LYS A 386 16.84 -10.16 19.38
C LYS A 386 16.04 -10.35 18.08
N ARG A 387 14.81 -9.81 17.99
CA ARG A 387 13.99 -9.94 16.80
C ARG A 387 14.47 -9.02 15.64
#